data_87534b8d529e6cbf96bf2a54696c1e67
#
_entry.id   87534b8d529e6cbf96bf2a54696c1e67
#
_cell.length_a   1.000
_cell.length_b   1.000
_cell.length_c   1.000
_cell.angle_alpha   90.00
_cell.angle_beta   90.00
_cell.angle_gamma   90.00
#
_symmetry.space_group_name_H-M   'P 1'
#
loop_
_entity.id
_entity.type
_entity.pdbx_description
1 polymer ?
#
loop_
_entity_poly.entity_id
_entity_poly.type
_entity_poly.pdbx_seq_one_letter_code
_entity_poly.pdbx_strand_id
1 'polypeptide(L)'
;MHIHAVSRVSRSYEHIDPALVGNERRILVSELSGRATIANKVSGLDLTGDADLTRKILERVQDLEHAGYEFEAAEASFGLLVRKTAGKFTPSFERVAYRVNIEAGVGGMPACEATVKLRVAGELVHTAAEGDGPVNALDAALRKALLPAFPSLGEMSLEDYKVRVVNA
;
A
#
# COMPACT_ATOMS: atom_id res chain seq x y z
N MET A 1 -15.34 -16.85 -10.34
CA MET A 1 -16.34 -17.04 -11.41
C MET A 1 -16.93 -15.71 -11.91
N HIS A 2 -17.30 -14.77 -11.03
CA HIS A 2 -17.96 -13.50 -11.41
C HIS A 2 -17.12 -12.57 -12.30
N ILE A 3 -15.83 -12.43 -12.03
CA ILE A 3 -14.92 -11.54 -12.80
C ILE A 3 -14.80 -11.95 -14.27
N HIS A 4 -14.76 -13.27 -14.55
CA HIS A 4 -14.75 -13.79 -15.93
C HIS A 4 -16.05 -13.50 -16.68
N ALA A 5 -17.18 -13.46 -16.00
CA ALA A 5 -18.46 -13.14 -16.63
C ALA A 5 -18.53 -11.63 -16.94
N VAL A 6 -18.12 -10.77 -16.01
CA VAL A 6 -18.09 -9.31 -16.20
C VAL A 6 -17.08 -8.89 -17.28
N SER A 7 -15.93 -9.56 -17.41
CA SER A 7 -14.95 -9.27 -18.46
C SER A 7 -15.43 -9.65 -19.87
N ARG A 8 -16.36 -10.61 -19.99
CA ARG A 8 -16.97 -11.02 -21.27
C ARG A 8 -18.26 -10.26 -21.60
N VAL A 9 -19.08 -10.01 -20.59
CA VAL A 9 -20.36 -9.31 -20.73
C VAL A 9 -20.52 -8.38 -19.52
N SER A 10 -20.16 -7.11 -19.67
CA SER A 10 -20.19 -6.10 -18.59
C SER A 10 -21.55 -6.00 -17.88
N ARG A 11 -22.63 -6.15 -18.63
CA ARG A 11 -24.03 -6.11 -18.11
C ARG A 11 -24.47 -7.35 -17.32
N SER A 12 -23.66 -8.41 -17.22
CA SER A 12 -24.11 -9.64 -16.56
C SER A 12 -24.34 -9.52 -15.06
N TYR A 13 -23.71 -8.52 -14.41
CA TYR A 13 -23.81 -8.26 -12.96
C TYR A 13 -24.02 -6.79 -12.61
N GLU A 14 -24.13 -5.90 -13.60
CA GLU A 14 -24.30 -4.47 -13.40
C GLU A 14 -25.66 -4.02 -13.92
N HIS A 15 -26.46 -3.41 -13.06
CA HIS A 15 -27.77 -2.86 -13.46
C HIS A 15 -27.62 -1.59 -14.29
N ILE A 16 -26.55 -0.82 -14.05
CA ILE A 16 -26.24 0.45 -14.71
C ILE A 16 -24.72 0.47 -14.94
N ASP A 17 -24.29 1.03 -16.07
CA ASP A 17 -22.87 1.28 -16.32
C ASP A 17 -22.34 2.29 -15.29
N PRO A 18 -21.29 1.97 -14.51
CA PRO A 18 -20.73 2.86 -13.51
C PRO A 18 -20.36 4.25 -14.04
N ALA A 19 -19.90 4.33 -15.29
CA ALA A 19 -19.53 5.60 -15.93
C ALA A 19 -20.70 6.58 -16.07
N LEU A 20 -21.95 6.07 -16.19
CA LEU A 20 -23.14 6.91 -16.29
C LEU A 20 -23.48 7.63 -14.98
N VAL A 21 -22.94 7.17 -13.87
CA VAL A 21 -23.15 7.75 -12.52
C VAL A 21 -21.86 8.34 -11.94
N GLY A 22 -20.84 8.57 -12.78
CA GLY A 22 -19.57 9.17 -12.38
C GLY A 22 -18.66 8.24 -11.57
N ASN A 23 -18.90 6.93 -11.63
CA ASN A 23 -18.09 5.91 -10.96
C ASN A 23 -17.22 5.12 -11.94
N GLU A 24 -16.22 4.46 -11.40
CA GLU A 24 -15.36 3.53 -12.13
C GLU A 24 -15.49 2.11 -11.57
N ARG A 25 -15.36 1.12 -12.48
CA ARG A 25 -15.33 -0.29 -12.07
C ARG A 25 -14.01 -0.60 -11.37
N ARG A 26 -14.07 -1.02 -10.11
CA ARG A 26 -12.91 -1.47 -9.34
C ARG A 26 -12.97 -2.98 -9.13
N ILE A 27 -11.91 -3.68 -9.54
CA ILE A 27 -11.74 -5.11 -9.30
C ILE A 27 -10.83 -5.26 -8.09
N LEU A 28 -11.39 -5.72 -6.97
CA LEU A 28 -10.64 -5.93 -5.73
C LEU A 28 -9.78 -7.20 -5.83
N VAL A 29 -8.58 -7.14 -5.29
CA VAL A 29 -7.72 -8.32 -5.10
C VAL A 29 -7.97 -8.83 -3.68
N SER A 30 -8.35 -10.09 -3.56
CA SER A 30 -8.56 -10.75 -2.27
C SER A 30 -7.97 -12.16 -2.31
N GLU A 31 -7.86 -12.80 -1.16
CA GLU A 31 -7.37 -14.19 -1.00
C GLU A 31 -8.04 -15.18 -1.97
N LEU A 32 -9.31 -14.94 -2.30
CA LEU A 32 -10.08 -15.71 -3.28
C LEU A 32 -9.88 -15.24 -4.73
N SER A 33 -9.02 -14.26 -4.96
CA SER A 33 -8.76 -13.75 -6.31
C SER A 33 -7.97 -14.76 -7.12
N GLY A 34 -8.62 -15.35 -8.10
CA GLY A 34 -7.97 -16.28 -9.03
C GLY A 34 -6.95 -15.60 -9.95
N ARG A 35 -6.14 -16.41 -10.63
CA ARG A 35 -5.13 -15.96 -11.62
C ARG A 35 -5.66 -14.91 -12.60
N ALA A 36 -6.93 -15.00 -13.01
CA ALA A 36 -7.57 -14.08 -13.94
C ALA A 36 -7.70 -12.66 -13.38
N THR A 37 -7.98 -12.51 -12.09
CA THR A 37 -8.09 -11.19 -11.44
C THR A 37 -6.74 -10.51 -11.37
N ILE A 38 -5.71 -11.27 -10.97
CA ILE A 38 -4.33 -10.76 -10.91
C ILE A 38 -3.82 -10.45 -12.32
N ALA A 39 -4.08 -11.32 -13.30
CA ALA A 39 -3.71 -11.09 -14.69
C ALA A 39 -4.36 -9.80 -15.25
N ASN A 40 -5.64 -9.56 -14.97
CA ASN A 40 -6.32 -8.33 -15.39
C ASN A 40 -5.72 -7.08 -14.73
N LYS A 41 -5.34 -7.14 -13.45
CA LYS A 41 -4.68 -6.00 -12.78
C LYS A 41 -3.24 -5.79 -13.24
N VAL A 42 -2.50 -6.86 -13.49
CA VAL A 42 -1.14 -6.82 -14.06
C VAL A 42 -1.16 -6.26 -15.49
N SER A 43 -2.21 -6.55 -16.27
CA SER A 43 -2.36 -6.02 -17.63
C SER A 43 -2.46 -4.50 -17.67
N GLY A 44 -3.09 -3.87 -16.66
CA GLY A 44 -3.14 -2.42 -16.51
C GLY A 44 -1.80 -1.75 -16.14
N LEU A 45 -0.75 -2.56 -15.85
CA LEU A 45 0.57 -2.08 -15.43
C LEU A 45 1.66 -2.28 -16.51
N ASP A 46 1.29 -2.46 -17.79
CA ASP A 46 2.20 -2.71 -18.93
C ASP A 46 3.13 -3.95 -18.75
N LEU A 47 2.68 -4.93 -18.00
CA LEU A 47 3.42 -6.17 -17.69
C LEU A 47 2.70 -7.43 -18.25
N THR A 48 2.01 -7.26 -19.37
CA THR A 48 1.19 -8.32 -19.99
C THR A 48 2.04 -9.39 -20.66
N GLY A 49 1.61 -10.64 -20.50
CA GLY A 49 2.06 -11.76 -21.33
C GLY A 49 3.01 -12.76 -20.68
N ASP A 50 3.54 -12.48 -19.49
CA ASP A 50 4.43 -13.42 -18.77
C ASP A 50 3.62 -14.25 -17.74
N ALA A 51 3.32 -15.49 -18.10
CA ALA A 51 2.60 -16.44 -17.25
C ALA A 51 3.40 -16.79 -15.97
N ASP A 52 4.72 -16.84 -16.06
CA ASP A 52 5.59 -17.10 -14.92
C ASP A 52 5.63 -15.95 -13.95
N LEU A 53 5.66 -14.71 -14.45
CA LEU A 53 5.56 -13.51 -13.61
C LEU A 53 4.20 -13.46 -12.91
N THR A 54 3.11 -13.74 -13.63
CA THR A 54 1.75 -13.78 -13.04
C THR A 54 1.67 -14.81 -11.91
N ARG A 55 2.28 -15.99 -12.09
CA ARG A 55 2.33 -17.04 -11.06
C ARG A 55 3.13 -16.58 -9.84
N LYS A 56 4.31 -15.99 -10.03
CA LYS A 56 5.14 -15.46 -8.94
C LYS A 56 4.42 -14.35 -8.14
N ILE A 57 3.69 -13.47 -8.82
CA ILE A 57 2.89 -12.42 -8.17
C ILE A 57 1.79 -13.05 -7.33
N LEU A 58 1.08 -14.06 -7.87
CA LEU A 58 0.03 -14.76 -7.13
C LEU A 58 0.57 -15.44 -5.87
N GLU A 59 1.66 -16.20 -5.99
CA GLU A 59 2.33 -16.84 -4.86
C GLU A 59 2.73 -15.79 -3.79
N ARG A 60 3.29 -14.66 -4.24
CA ARG A 60 3.70 -13.59 -3.32
C ARG A 60 2.53 -12.89 -2.63
N VAL A 61 1.41 -12.71 -3.32
CA VAL A 61 0.17 -12.19 -2.71
C VAL A 61 -0.31 -13.14 -1.62
N GLN A 62 -0.41 -14.44 -1.91
CA GLN A 62 -0.84 -15.45 -0.96
C GLN A 62 0.06 -15.51 0.29
N ASP A 63 1.38 -15.50 0.11
CA ASP A 63 2.33 -15.48 1.23
C ASP A 63 2.13 -14.27 2.13
N LEU A 64 1.91 -13.09 1.53
CA LEU A 64 1.71 -11.86 2.28
C LEU A 64 0.33 -11.83 2.96
N GLU A 65 -0.72 -12.33 2.32
CA GLU A 65 -2.04 -12.45 2.92
C GLU A 65 -2.03 -13.43 4.12
N HIS A 66 -1.32 -14.54 4.02
CA HIS A 66 -1.07 -15.44 5.16
C HIS A 66 -0.29 -14.75 6.30
N ALA A 67 0.60 -13.81 5.96
CA ALA A 67 1.31 -12.99 6.94
C ALA A 67 0.47 -11.80 7.47
N GLY A 68 -0.80 -11.68 7.08
CA GLY A 68 -1.73 -10.67 7.57
C GLY A 68 -1.84 -9.40 6.73
N TYR A 69 -1.22 -9.34 5.56
CA TYR A 69 -1.43 -8.23 4.63
C TYR A 69 -2.79 -8.32 3.96
N GLU A 70 -3.36 -7.18 3.60
CA GLU A 70 -4.56 -7.08 2.78
C GLU A 70 -4.29 -6.23 1.55
N PHE A 71 -4.67 -6.77 0.38
CA PHE A 71 -4.57 -6.04 -0.88
C PHE A 71 -5.93 -5.57 -1.39
N GLU A 72 -7.01 -5.86 -0.65
CA GLU A 72 -8.34 -5.36 -0.95
C GLU A 72 -8.35 -3.84 -0.81
N ALA A 73 -8.75 -3.13 -1.87
CA ALA A 73 -8.69 -1.67 -1.99
C ALA A 73 -7.29 -1.02 -1.84
N ALA A 74 -6.21 -1.80 -1.69
CA ALA A 74 -4.83 -1.32 -1.56
C ALA A 74 -4.09 -1.36 -2.93
N GLU A 75 -4.62 -0.65 -3.94
CA GLU A 75 -4.11 -0.71 -5.32
C GLU A 75 -2.67 -0.27 -5.47
N ALA A 76 -2.26 0.79 -4.75
CA ALA A 76 -0.88 1.27 -4.77
C ALA A 76 0.09 0.23 -4.18
N SER A 77 -0.28 -0.43 -3.08
CA SER A 77 0.51 -1.50 -2.45
C SER A 77 0.63 -2.70 -3.37
N PHE A 78 -0.45 -3.09 -4.05
CA PHE A 78 -0.43 -4.14 -5.05
C PHE A 78 0.46 -3.76 -6.25
N GLY A 79 0.36 -2.53 -6.77
CA GLY A 79 1.21 -2.03 -7.85
C GLY A 79 2.70 -2.06 -7.49
N LEU A 80 3.05 -1.69 -6.25
CA LEU A 80 4.42 -1.81 -5.74
C LEU A 80 4.89 -3.26 -5.65
N LEU A 81 4.04 -4.18 -5.19
CA LEU A 81 4.33 -5.61 -5.16
C LEU A 81 4.64 -6.15 -6.55
N VAL A 82 3.81 -5.83 -7.53
CA VAL A 82 4.01 -6.23 -8.93
C VAL A 82 5.33 -5.72 -9.47
N ARG A 83 5.64 -4.42 -9.29
CA ARG A 83 6.92 -3.82 -9.73
C ARG A 83 8.13 -4.47 -9.06
N LYS A 84 8.05 -4.76 -7.76
CA LYS A 84 9.11 -5.47 -7.01
C LYS A 84 9.32 -6.88 -7.56
N THR A 85 8.24 -7.63 -7.78
CA THR A 85 8.32 -9.01 -8.31
C THR A 85 8.84 -9.04 -9.75
N ALA A 86 8.52 -8.03 -10.54
CA ALA A 86 9.02 -7.87 -11.91
C ALA A 86 10.47 -7.34 -11.99
N GLY A 87 11.12 -7.01 -10.87
CA GLY A 87 12.46 -6.41 -10.86
C GLY A 87 12.51 -4.97 -11.41
N LYS A 88 11.36 -4.30 -11.54
CA LYS A 88 11.21 -2.94 -12.06
C LYS A 88 11.01 -1.88 -10.96
N PHE A 89 11.33 -2.22 -9.72
CA PHE A 89 11.20 -1.31 -8.59
C PHE A 89 12.55 -0.71 -8.21
N THR A 90 12.65 0.60 -8.26
CA THR A 90 13.77 1.35 -7.71
C THR A 90 13.29 2.08 -6.45
N PRO A 91 13.90 1.82 -5.27
CA PRO A 91 13.53 2.53 -4.05
C PRO A 91 13.82 4.03 -4.17
N SER A 92 12.86 4.88 -3.81
CA SER A 92 13.06 6.33 -3.75
C SER A 92 13.88 6.76 -2.54
N PHE A 93 13.90 5.93 -1.50
CA PHE A 93 14.73 6.08 -0.30
C PHE A 93 15.01 4.71 0.33
N GLU A 94 16.03 4.65 1.18
CA GLU A 94 16.39 3.48 1.97
C GLU A 94 16.06 3.74 3.44
N ARG A 95 15.34 2.80 4.08
CA ARG A 95 15.09 2.84 5.53
C ARG A 95 16.30 2.28 6.27
N VAL A 96 17.03 3.13 6.97
CA VAL A 96 18.18 2.73 7.80
C VAL A 96 17.72 2.27 9.18
N ALA A 97 16.91 3.07 9.87
CA ALA A 97 16.37 2.74 11.18
C ALA A 97 15.12 3.58 11.50
N TYR A 98 14.33 3.11 12.43
CA TYR A 98 13.28 3.91 13.08
C TYR A 98 13.10 3.49 14.53
N ARG A 99 12.56 4.39 15.33
CA ARG A 99 12.19 4.16 16.73
C ARG A 99 10.92 4.92 17.04
N VAL A 100 10.06 4.35 17.86
CA VAL A 100 8.90 5.02 18.42
C VAL A 100 8.96 4.85 19.94
N ASN A 101 8.86 5.96 20.67
CA ASN A 101 8.79 5.99 22.13
C ASN A 101 7.39 6.44 22.53
N ILE A 102 6.82 5.75 23.51
CA ILE A 102 5.56 6.12 24.14
C ILE A 102 5.87 6.29 25.62
N GLU A 103 5.67 7.50 26.13
CA GLU A 103 5.89 7.82 27.52
C GLU A 103 4.57 8.18 28.19
N ALA A 104 4.39 7.73 29.43
CA ALA A 104 3.28 8.17 30.25
C ALA A 104 3.56 9.60 30.71
N GLY A 105 2.86 10.57 30.12
CA GLY A 105 3.00 11.99 30.45
C GLY A 105 2.46 12.32 31.83
N VAL A 106 2.87 13.48 32.37
CA VAL A 106 2.30 14.07 33.57
C VAL A 106 0.82 14.36 33.30
N GLY A 107 -0.09 13.79 34.09
CA GLY A 107 -1.53 13.94 33.90
C GLY A 107 -2.18 12.76 33.12
N GLY A 108 -1.46 11.69 32.81
CA GLY A 108 -2.00 10.46 32.25
C GLY A 108 -2.22 10.44 30.74
N MET A 109 -1.90 11.52 30.01
CA MET A 109 -1.90 11.53 28.55
C MET A 109 -0.57 10.99 28.04
N PRO A 110 -0.55 9.93 27.22
CA PRO A 110 0.68 9.43 26.66
C PRO A 110 1.25 10.41 25.63
N ALA A 111 2.56 10.66 25.69
CA ALA A 111 3.30 11.37 24.67
C ALA A 111 3.94 10.34 23.72
N CYS A 112 3.78 10.53 22.42
CA CYS A 112 4.39 9.70 21.40
C CYS A 112 5.42 10.50 20.62
N GLU A 113 6.65 10.01 20.58
CA GLU A 113 7.71 10.54 19.72
C GLU A 113 8.22 9.43 18.79
N ALA A 114 8.45 9.79 17.54
CA ALA A 114 9.12 8.90 16.59
C ALA A 114 10.40 9.54 16.03
N THR A 115 11.42 8.72 15.82
CA THR A 115 12.62 9.08 15.08
C THR A 115 12.80 8.17 13.88
N VAL A 116 13.21 8.73 12.74
CA VAL A 116 13.54 7.97 11.54
C VAL A 116 14.91 8.34 11.01
N LYS A 117 15.64 7.34 10.52
CA LYS A 117 16.87 7.49 9.75
C LYS A 117 16.65 6.91 8.37
N LEU A 118 16.80 7.74 7.36
CA LEU A 118 16.62 7.38 5.96
C LEU A 118 17.86 7.77 5.17
N ARG A 119 18.11 7.05 4.07
CA ARG A 119 19.01 7.49 3.02
C ARG A 119 18.17 7.97 1.85
N VAL A 120 18.22 9.27 1.55
CA VAL A 120 17.45 9.93 0.50
C VAL A 120 18.45 10.57 -0.47
N ALA A 121 18.39 10.21 -1.74
CA ALA A 121 19.35 10.67 -2.77
C ALA A 121 20.83 10.50 -2.35
N GLY A 122 21.14 9.44 -1.60
CA GLY A 122 22.49 9.14 -1.11
C GLY A 122 22.84 9.79 0.25
N GLU A 123 22.10 10.78 0.70
CA GLU A 123 22.32 11.48 1.97
C GLU A 123 21.60 10.81 3.13
N LEU A 124 22.24 10.78 4.30
CA LEU A 124 21.64 10.27 5.52
C LEU A 124 20.83 11.40 6.20
N VAL A 125 19.52 11.21 6.26
CA VAL A 125 18.58 12.13 6.91
C VAL A 125 18.11 11.50 8.22
N HIS A 126 18.15 12.25 9.32
CA HIS A 126 17.68 11.84 10.62
C HIS A 126 16.72 12.88 11.18
N THR A 127 15.46 12.51 11.40
CA THR A 127 14.40 13.40 11.87
C THR A 127 13.66 12.78 13.04
N ALA A 128 13.06 13.64 13.86
CA ALA A 128 12.15 13.28 14.94
C ALA A 128 10.88 14.12 14.84
N ALA A 129 9.77 13.56 15.32
CA ALA A 129 8.49 14.26 15.44
C ALA A 129 7.65 13.62 16.55
N GLU A 130 6.79 14.43 17.14
CA GLU A 130 5.73 14.00 18.06
C GLU A 130 4.43 13.79 17.31
N GLY A 131 3.49 13.05 17.90
CA GLY A 131 2.16 12.82 17.37
C GLY A 131 1.20 12.28 18.41
N ASP A 132 -0.09 12.27 18.07
CA ASP A 132 -1.18 11.80 18.93
C ASP A 132 -1.12 10.29 19.21
N GLY A 133 -0.29 9.57 18.46
CA GLY A 133 -0.07 8.15 18.63
C GLY A 133 1.13 7.67 17.79
N PRO A 134 1.55 6.39 17.96
CA PRO A 134 2.78 5.87 17.38
C PRO A 134 2.84 5.99 15.85
N VAL A 135 1.73 5.77 15.16
CA VAL A 135 1.67 5.85 13.70
C VAL A 135 1.69 7.30 13.23
N ASN A 136 0.97 8.19 13.92
CA ASN A 136 0.95 9.62 13.60
C ASN A 136 2.33 10.25 13.81
N ALA A 137 3.00 9.97 14.93
CA ALA A 137 4.37 10.41 15.19
C ALA A 137 5.36 9.91 14.12
N LEU A 138 5.23 8.62 13.73
CA LEU A 138 6.09 8.03 12.71
C LEU A 138 5.85 8.65 11.32
N ASP A 139 4.59 8.89 10.92
CA ASP A 139 4.25 9.57 9.68
C ASP A 139 4.80 11.01 9.66
N ALA A 140 4.64 11.76 10.75
CA ALA A 140 5.17 13.10 10.89
C ALA A 140 6.70 13.15 10.75
N ALA A 141 7.42 12.23 11.41
CA ALA A 141 8.87 12.12 11.29
C ALA A 141 9.31 11.74 9.87
N LEU A 142 8.59 10.81 9.22
CA LEU A 142 8.84 10.36 7.87
C LEU A 142 8.62 11.49 6.85
N ARG A 143 7.52 12.21 6.95
CA ARG A 143 7.22 13.39 6.11
C ARG A 143 8.28 14.46 6.25
N LYS A 144 8.69 14.77 7.48
CA LYS A 144 9.77 15.73 7.75
C LYS A 144 11.08 15.36 7.06
N ALA A 145 11.38 14.07 6.94
CA ALA A 145 12.57 13.58 6.24
C ALA A 145 12.43 13.61 4.71
N LEU A 146 11.24 13.36 4.17
CA LEU A 146 11.02 13.13 2.74
C LEU A 146 10.54 14.37 1.98
N LEU A 147 9.80 15.29 2.61
CA LEU A 147 9.23 16.46 1.95
C LEU A 147 10.26 17.33 1.20
N PRO A 148 11.51 17.53 1.68
CA PRO A 148 12.51 18.28 0.94
C PRO A 148 12.84 17.66 -0.44
N ALA A 149 12.82 16.32 -0.53
CA ALA A 149 13.10 15.61 -1.79
C ALA A 149 11.83 15.30 -2.59
N PHE A 150 10.69 15.20 -1.93
CA PHE A 150 9.39 14.82 -2.52
C PHE A 150 8.28 15.76 -2.05
N PRO A 151 8.21 17.01 -2.55
CA PRO A 151 7.24 18.02 -2.08
C PRO A 151 5.78 17.62 -2.24
N SER A 152 5.44 16.78 -3.25
CA SER A 152 4.08 16.27 -3.48
C SER A 152 3.51 15.44 -2.32
N LEU A 153 4.37 14.93 -1.42
CA LEU A 153 3.91 14.27 -0.19
C LEU A 153 3.13 15.21 0.74
N GLY A 154 3.31 16.54 0.60
CA GLY A 154 2.53 17.53 1.34
C GLY A 154 1.05 17.57 0.97
N GLU A 155 0.70 17.12 -0.23
CA GLU A 155 -0.69 17.07 -0.73
C GLU A 155 -1.42 15.80 -0.27
N MET A 156 -0.70 14.81 0.29
CA MET A 156 -1.29 13.57 0.76
C MET A 156 -1.90 13.74 2.15
N SER A 157 -3.16 13.33 2.31
CA SER A 157 -3.87 13.24 3.58
C SER A 157 -4.24 11.79 3.90
N LEU A 158 -4.36 11.47 5.18
CA LEU A 158 -4.86 10.17 5.63
C LEU A 158 -6.38 10.20 5.59
N GLU A 159 -7.00 9.39 4.73
CA GLU A 159 -8.45 9.32 4.57
C GLU A 159 -9.08 8.22 5.43
N ASP A 160 -8.40 7.10 5.59
CA ASP A 160 -8.89 5.97 6.41
C ASP A 160 -7.70 5.23 7.06
N TYR A 161 -7.90 4.79 8.29
CA TYR A 161 -6.92 4.02 9.04
C TYR A 161 -7.60 2.95 9.88
N LYS A 162 -7.27 1.69 9.61
CA LYS A 162 -7.80 0.53 10.35
C LYS A 162 -6.67 -0.30 10.92
N VAL A 163 -6.85 -0.75 12.15
CA VAL A 163 -5.96 -1.69 12.82
C VAL A 163 -6.73 -2.95 13.14
N ARG A 164 -6.17 -4.10 12.81
CA ARG A 164 -6.67 -5.39 13.27
C ARG A 164 -5.56 -6.19 13.93
N VAL A 165 -5.92 -6.98 14.91
CA VAL A 165 -5.01 -7.97 15.50
C VAL A 165 -4.98 -9.16 14.54
N VAL A 166 -3.80 -9.45 14.02
CA VAL A 166 -3.56 -10.69 13.30
C VAL A 166 -3.00 -11.68 14.32
N ASN A 167 -3.57 -12.88 14.39
CA ASN A 167 -3.16 -13.90 15.35
C ASN A 167 -1.64 -14.11 15.33
N ALA A 168 -1.06 -14.09 16.52
CA ALA A 168 0.34 -14.45 16.73
C ALA A 168 0.47 -15.97 16.76
#